data_b926aa7e70794977fb830cec714a2dd3
#
_entry.id   b926aa7e70794977fb830cec714a2dd3
#
_cell.length_a   1.000
_cell.length_b   1.000
_cell.length_c   1.000
_cell.angle_alpha   90.00
_cell.angle_beta   90.00
_cell.angle_gamma   90.00
#
_symmetry.space_group_name_H-M   'P 1'
#
loop_
_entity.id
_entity.type
_entity.pdbx_description
1 polymer ?
#
loop_
_entity_poly.entity_id
_entity_poly.type
_entity_poly.pdbx_seq_one_letter_code
_entity_poly.pdbx_strand_id
1 'polypeptide(L)'
;PDHQIQEKATVNIGTSNTMIIGSSQYGKTNLIEDLIRGLAENYTPKDVNLYIVDFASMVLRNFEGLAHVGGVVCPSDDEKLKNLFKYLNDQINLRREALLAVGVSSFIAYREAGYTDFPQIILFIDNFTALKDLYLQDNDILLTLCREGVSVGITVVIANSQTSGLGYKYMSNFATRISLFCNEPSEYSSVFGACHMRPDEVPGRCLVEVDKTIYECQTFMAFEGEREIERVQKMQKFVVDTNKQYKGMRANPIPEIPVLLGETYISDNFIGTYDDKKQIIGISYDTVSPVFYEIQKNNLLAICGGDNSGKSNFIRYITHMMQRTYSDIEIFVMDNYKKKLESLRKNCSVYDVSGEQCKDVLINLDVYLHNKYQQLVAGDDVNSAWKLLIINNEDVFQTISGDKAALAAFKNIIGKYKMLNVLVVLGNVPNAQVVYGAPEIYKIVKESRNILLFDNLDNCKIVDVSLTIVRRNKKKVETGDAFYLVGNECFKVKTPIAIQ
;
A
#
# COMPACT_ATOMS: atom_id res chain seq x y z
N PRO A 1 50.13 8.56 -1.82
CA PRO A 1 50.81 7.45 -1.19
C PRO A 1 52.06 7.85 -0.42
N ASP A 2 51.90 8.60 0.68
CA ASP A 2 53.00 9.03 1.53
C ASP A 2 53.77 7.86 2.14
N HIS A 3 53.16 6.68 2.16
CA HIS A 3 53.76 5.44 2.67
C HIS A 3 54.04 4.37 1.61
N GLN A 4 53.84 4.66 0.31
CA GLN A 4 54.01 3.73 -0.82
C GLN A 4 53.25 2.40 -0.67
N ILE A 5 52.21 2.37 0.13
CA ILE A 5 51.37 1.21 0.39
C ILE A 5 50.01 1.46 -0.25
N GLN A 6 49.50 0.47 -1.02
CA GLN A 6 48.15 0.47 -1.56
C GLN A 6 47.37 -0.68 -0.93
N GLU A 7 46.36 -0.36 -0.13
CA GLU A 7 45.48 -1.32 0.55
C GLU A 7 44.04 -1.12 0.12
N LYS A 8 43.23 -2.18 0.27
CA LYS A 8 41.82 -2.07 0.03
C LYS A 8 41.16 -1.33 1.20
N ALA A 9 40.50 -0.21 0.90
CA ALA A 9 39.61 0.43 1.86
C ALA A 9 38.24 -0.29 1.86
N THR A 10 37.78 -0.69 3.03
CA THR A 10 36.46 -1.31 3.21
C THR A 10 35.55 -0.41 4.04
N VAL A 11 34.30 -0.29 3.62
CA VAL A 11 33.29 0.46 4.35
C VAL A 11 32.16 -0.48 4.79
N ASN A 12 31.72 -0.31 6.01
CA ASN A 12 30.61 -1.11 6.54
C ASN A 12 29.29 -0.37 6.37
N ILE A 13 28.49 -0.79 5.40
CA ILE A 13 27.17 -0.21 5.10
C ILE A 13 26.01 -0.97 5.76
N GLY A 14 26.27 -2.12 6.39
CA GLY A 14 25.27 -2.93 7.06
C GLY A 14 25.06 -2.55 8.54
N THR A 15 26.03 -1.93 9.18
CA THR A 15 25.96 -1.58 10.61
C THR A 15 25.89 -0.08 10.89
N SER A 16 25.99 0.75 9.87
CA SER A 16 25.87 2.21 9.97
C SER A 16 25.29 2.83 8.70
N ASN A 17 24.63 3.97 8.85
CA ASN A 17 24.21 4.76 7.69
C ASN A 17 25.42 5.39 7.01
N THR A 18 25.39 5.47 5.69
CA THR A 18 26.49 5.94 4.84
C THR A 18 26.06 7.19 4.06
N MET A 19 26.91 8.20 4.09
CA MET A 19 26.74 9.43 3.33
C MET A 19 27.84 9.55 2.25
N ILE A 20 27.41 9.80 1.02
CA ILE A 20 28.26 10.01 -0.16
C ILE A 20 28.05 11.44 -0.66
N ILE A 21 29.06 12.28 -0.54
CA ILE A 21 29.02 13.67 -1.03
C ILE A 21 29.98 13.83 -2.21
N GLY A 22 29.64 14.65 -3.18
CA GLY A 22 30.50 14.96 -4.32
C GLY A 22 29.78 15.74 -5.41
N SER A 23 30.51 16.55 -6.15
CA SER A 23 30.00 17.32 -7.27
C SER A 23 29.44 16.42 -8.38
N SER A 24 28.69 16.99 -9.31
CA SER A 24 28.10 16.23 -10.43
C SER A 24 29.20 15.61 -11.29
N GLN A 25 28.95 14.40 -11.81
CA GLN A 25 29.85 13.65 -12.72
C GLN A 25 31.15 13.08 -12.09
N TYR A 26 31.33 13.15 -10.77
CA TYR A 26 32.50 12.57 -10.09
C TYR A 26 32.29 11.15 -9.54
N GLY A 27 31.21 10.45 -9.92
CA GLY A 27 31.06 9.00 -9.70
C GLY A 27 30.18 8.58 -8.53
N LYS A 28 29.31 9.45 -7.96
CA LYS A 28 28.37 9.08 -6.88
C LYS A 28 27.48 7.88 -7.25
N THR A 29 26.81 7.95 -8.39
CA THR A 29 25.93 6.88 -8.87
C THR A 29 26.72 5.60 -9.15
N ASN A 30 27.93 5.70 -9.75
CA ASN A 30 28.81 4.54 -9.95
C ASN A 30 29.19 3.87 -8.62
N LEU A 31 29.44 4.64 -7.56
CA LEU A 31 29.74 4.07 -6.25
C LEU A 31 28.52 3.33 -5.68
N ILE A 32 27.30 3.86 -5.86
CA ILE A 32 26.07 3.14 -5.48
C ILE A 32 25.94 1.84 -6.30
N GLU A 33 26.17 1.87 -7.62
CA GLU A 33 26.16 0.69 -8.48
C GLU A 33 27.17 -0.37 -8.01
N ASP A 34 28.38 0.04 -7.64
CA ASP A 34 29.44 -0.84 -7.13
C ASP A 34 29.04 -1.48 -5.80
N LEU A 35 28.47 -0.71 -4.88
CA LEU A 35 27.95 -1.23 -3.61
C LEU A 35 26.79 -2.24 -3.83
N ILE A 36 25.84 -1.95 -4.70
CA ILE A 36 24.74 -2.86 -5.05
C ILE A 36 25.28 -4.15 -5.65
N ARG A 37 26.21 -4.04 -6.60
CA ARG A 37 26.87 -5.17 -7.23
C ARG A 37 27.61 -6.03 -6.21
N GLY A 38 28.44 -5.43 -5.37
CA GLY A 38 29.21 -6.12 -4.34
C GLY A 38 28.32 -6.86 -3.34
N LEU A 39 27.17 -6.27 -2.95
CA LEU A 39 26.21 -6.93 -2.07
C LEU A 39 25.56 -8.14 -2.77
N ALA A 40 25.15 -7.99 -4.02
CA ALA A 40 24.50 -9.07 -4.76
C ALA A 40 25.43 -10.23 -5.13
N GLU A 41 26.75 -9.99 -5.25
CA GLU A 41 27.76 -10.99 -5.49
C GLU A 41 28.12 -11.80 -4.22
N ASN A 42 28.00 -11.20 -3.03
CA ASN A 42 28.49 -11.80 -1.78
C ASN A 42 27.38 -12.30 -0.83
N TYR A 43 26.15 -11.87 -0.99
CA TYR A 43 25.02 -12.23 -0.11
C TYR A 43 23.85 -12.78 -0.92
N THR A 44 22.97 -13.52 -0.27
CA THR A 44 21.73 -14.00 -0.90
C THR A 44 20.57 -13.02 -0.67
N PRO A 45 19.48 -13.07 -1.46
CA PRO A 45 18.28 -12.27 -1.18
C PRO A 45 17.64 -12.54 0.19
N LYS A 46 17.95 -13.67 0.84
CA LYS A 46 17.52 -13.96 2.22
C LYS A 46 18.39 -13.23 3.27
N ASP A 47 19.61 -12.86 2.89
CA ASP A 47 20.52 -12.16 3.79
C ASP A 47 20.36 -10.65 3.70
N VAL A 48 20.14 -10.12 2.48
CA VAL A 48 20.05 -8.68 2.22
C VAL A 48 18.95 -8.33 1.22
N ASN A 49 18.12 -7.35 1.55
CA ASN A 49 17.14 -6.74 0.67
C ASN A 49 17.50 -5.28 0.41
N LEU A 50 17.47 -4.89 -0.85
CA LEU A 50 17.84 -3.57 -1.32
C LEU A 50 16.61 -2.82 -1.81
N TYR A 51 16.49 -1.56 -1.43
CA TYR A 51 15.48 -0.64 -1.94
C TYR A 51 16.20 0.60 -2.48
N ILE A 52 15.75 1.11 -3.62
CA ILE A 52 16.47 2.17 -4.34
C ILE A 52 15.50 3.32 -4.62
N VAL A 53 15.92 4.52 -4.28
CA VAL A 53 15.26 5.79 -4.66
C VAL A 53 16.24 6.53 -5.58
N ASP A 54 15.95 6.55 -6.88
CA ASP A 54 16.78 7.20 -7.90
C ASP A 54 16.11 8.49 -8.38
N PHE A 55 16.54 9.61 -7.80
CA PHE A 55 16.09 10.95 -8.16
C PHE A 55 17.17 11.73 -8.89
N ALA A 56 18.19 11.04 -9.41
CA ALA A 56 19.27 11.63 -10.19
C ALA A 56 19.13 11.27 -11.68
N SER A 57 19.73 10.17 -12.08
CA SER A 57 19.89 9.81 -13.50
C SER A 57 18.94 8.73 -14.00
N MET A 58 18.18 8.10 -13.11
CA MET A 58 17.33 6.93 -13.37
C MET A 58 18.09 5.69 -13.89
N VAL A 59 19.42 5.68 -13.83
CA VAL A 59 20.25 4.54 -14.27
C VAL A 59 20.08 3.36 -13.33
N LEU A 60 19.89 3.60 -12.02
CA LEU A 60 19.72 2.57 -11.01
C LEU A 60 18.41 1.75 -11.21
N ARG A 61 17.47 2.23 -12.03
CA ARG A 61 16.28 1.48 -12.44
C ARG A 61 16.63 0.16 -13.14
N ASN A 62 17.80 0.07 -13.77
CA ASN A 62 18.25 -1.18 -14.39
C ASN A 62 18.45 -2.33 -13.38
N PHE A 63 18.53 -2.04 -12.07
CA PHE A 63 18.56 -3.05 -11.01
C PHE A 63 17.16 -3.54 -10.57
N GLU A 64 16.06 -2.98 -11.07
CA GLU A 64 14.69 -3.33 -10.61
C GLU A 64 14.40 -4.83 -10.72
N GLY A 65 14.99 -5.50 -11.72
CA GLY A 65 14.85 -6.94 -11.91
C GLY A 65 15.74 -7.82 -11.03
N LEU A 66 16.72 -7.27 -10.30
CA LEU A 66 17.67 -8.02 -9.49
C LEU A 66 16.97 -8.71 -8.31
N ALA A 67 17.29 -9.97 -8.04
CA ALA A 67 16.66 -10.76 -7.00
C ALA A 67 16.75 -10.15 -5.59
N HIS A 68 17.80 -9.37 -5.32
CA HIS A 68 18.02 -8.65 -4.06
C HIS A 68 17.23 -7.35 -3.93
N VAL A 69 16.67 -6.82 -5.03
CA VAL A 69 16.00 -5.53 -5.07
C VAL A 69 14.50 -5.71 -4.91
N GLY A 70 13.95 -5.18 -3.83
CA GLY A 70 12.52 -5.16 -3.56
C GLY A 70 11.76 -4.11 -4.37
N GLY A 71 12.45 -3.12 -4.92
CA GLY A 71 11.90 -2.13 -5.85
C GLY A 71 12.78 -0.91 -6.02
N VAL A 72 12.58 -0.23 -7.16
CA VAL A 72 13.21 1.05 -7.49
C VAL A 72 12.11 2.09 -7.61
N VAL A 73 12.31 3.27 -7.03
CA VAL A 73 11.38 4.40 -7.02
C VAL A 73 12.02 5.56 -7.77
N CYS A 74 11.32 6.09 -8.77
CA CYS A 74 11.70 7.26 -9.56
C CYS A 74 10.83 8.48 -9.22
N PRO A 75 11.16 9.71 -9.67
CA PRO A 75 10.41 10.93 -9.32
C PRO A 75 8.92 10.93 -9.68
N SER A 76 8.50 10.09 -10.65
CA SER A 76 7.09 9.95 -11.04
C SER A 76 6.27 9.00 -10.15
N ASP A 77 6.92 8.25 -9.23
CA ASP A 77 6.33 7.11 -8.55
C ASP A 77 5.88 7.46 -7.13
N ASP A 78 5.10 8.52 -6.98
CA ASP A 78 4.64 9.08 -5.70
C ASP A 78 4.02 8.04 -4.75
N GLU A 79 3.14 7.19 -5.27
CA GLU A 79 2.47 6.15 -4.48
C GLU A 79 3.45 5.07 -4.03
N LYS A 80 4.33 4.62 -4.94
CA LYS A 80 5.37 3.64 -4.65
C LYS A 80 6.34 4.16 -3.58
N LEU A 81 6.70 5.45 -3.63
CA LEU A 81 7.54 6.09 -2.61
C LEU A 81 6.88 6.08 -1.22
N LYS A 82 5.62 6.47 -1.14
CA LYS A 82 4.84 6.43 0.12
C LYS A 82 4.77 5.02 0.68
N ASN A 83 4.48 4.05 -0.18
CA ASN A 83 4.40 2.64 0.20
C ASN A 83 5.75 2.11 0.69
N LEU A 84 6.86 2.51 0.05
CA LEU A 84 8.21 2.17 0.49
C LEU A 84 8.50 2.70 1.91
N PHE A 85 8.28 3.98 2.16
CA PHE A 85 8.55 4.55 3.47
C PHE A 85 7.65 3.96 4.55
N LYS A 86 6.39 3.71 4.23
CA LYS A 86 5.49 3.02 5.14
C LYS A 86 5.97 1.60 5.45
N TYR A 87 6.28 0.82 4.41
CA TYR A 87 6.81 -0.53 4.56
C TYR A 87 8.05 -0.55 5.47
N LEU A 88 9.00 0.35 5.24
CA LEU A 88 10.21 0.44 6.06
C LEU A 88 9.91 0.82 7.52
N ASN A 89 8.97 1.71 7.76
CA ASN A 89 8.52 2.07 9.11
C ASN A 89 7.83 0.90 9.81
N ASP A 90 6.99 0.16 9.11
CA ASP A 90 6.33 -1.04 9.63
C ASP A 90 7.37 -2.14 9.94
N GLN A 91 8.42 -2.26 9.12
CA GLN A 91 9.55 -3.14 9.38
C GLN A 91 10.33 -2.76 10.65
N ILE A 92 10.51 -1.48 10.97
CA ILE A 92 11.12 -1.06 12.25
C ILE A 92 10.31 -1.61 13.43
N ASN A 93 8.99 -1.42 13.41
CA ASN A 93 8.12 -1.84 14.50
C ASN A 93 8.09 -3.37 14.65
N LEU A 94 7.89 -4.10 13.55
CA LEU A 94 7.87 -5.56 13.52
C LEU A 94 9.17 -6.17 14.06
N ARG A 95 10.31 -5.66 13.61
CA ARG A 95 11.63 -6.15 14.05
C ARG A 95 11.92 -5.79 15.49
N ARG A 96 11.52 -4.62 15.96
CA ARG A 96 11.64 -4.23 17.36
C ARG A 96 10.86 -5.19 18.27
N GLU A 97 9.65 -5.56 17.91
CA GLU A 97 8.87 -6.56 18.65
C GLU A 97 9.56 -7.93 18.67
N ALA A 98 10.12 -8.37 17.55
CA ALA A 98 10.86 -9.61 17.46
C ALA A 98 12.14 -9.61 18.33
N LEU A 99 12.90 -8.51 18.32
CA LEU A 99 14.09 -8.34 19.15
C LEU A 99 13.71 -8.38 20.66
N LEU A 100 12.64 -7.70 21.04
CA LEU A 100 12.11 -7.71 22.40
C LEU A 100 11.66 -9.12 22.85
N ALA A 101 11.02 -9.87 21.95
CA ALA A 101 10.58 -11.24 22.25
C ALA A 101 11.76 -12.19 22.53
N VAL A 102 12.90 -11.95 21.89
CA VAL A 102 14.16 -12.71 22.12
C VAL A 102 14.95 -12.14 23.32
N GLY A 103 14.68 -10.89 23.72
CA GLY A 103 15.39 -10.24 24.82
C GLY A 103 16.74 -9.61 24.40
N VAL A 104 16.91 -9.26 23.12
CA VAL A 104 18.12 -8.62 22.60
C VAL A 104 17.85 -7.18 22.19
N SER A 105 18.90 -6.34 22.18
CA SER A 105 18.79 -4.90 21.94
C SER A 105 19.19 -4.47 20.52
N SER A 106 19.77 -5.37 19.74
CA SER A 106 20.27 -5.04 18.39
C SER A 106 20.06 -6.18 17.40
N PHE A 107 20.02 -5.83 16.12
CA PHE A 107 19.91 -6.80 15.02
C PHE A 107 21.15 -7.70 14.92
N ILE A 108 22.33 -7.18 15.27
CA ILE A 108 23.55 -7.99 15.32
C ILE A 108 23.41 -9.09 16.38
N ALA A 109 23.01 -8.74 17.59
CA ALA A 109 22.78 -9.70 18.66
C ALA A 109 21.66 -10.73 18.33
N TYR A 110 20.64 -10.30 17.58
CA TYR A 110 19.59 -11.19 17.07
C TYR A 110 20.16 -12.24 16.10
N ARG A 111 21.02 -11.80 15.18
CA ARG A 111 21.72 -12.71 14.26
C ARG A 111 22.70 -13.64 14.97
N GLU A 112 23.46 -13.13 15.96
CA GLU A 112 24.36 -13.93 16.79
C GLU A 112 23.62 -14.99 17.62
N ALA A 113 22.37 -14.70 18.01
CA ALA A 113 21.48 -15.67 18.67
C ALA A 113 20.92 -16.74 17.69
N GLY A 114 21.27 -16.71 16.41
CA GLY A 114 20.92 -17.72 15.40
C GLY A 114 19.61 -17.46 14.66
N TYR A 115 18.94 -16.33 14.86
CA TYR A 115 17.72 -15.98 14.15
C TYR A 115 18.01 -15.40 12.76
N THR A 116 17.34 -15.91 11.74
CA THR A 116 17.56 -15.56 10.32
C THR A 116 16.29 -15.09 9.59
N ASP A 117 15.20 -14.82 10.33
CA ASP A 117 13.89 -14.51 9.78
C ASP A 117 13.85 -13.17 9.02
N PHE A 118 14.73 -12.24 9.40
CA PHE A 118 14.80 -10.92 8.78
C PHE A 118 16.09 -10.73 7.98
N PRO A 119 16.02 -10.38 6.69
CA PRO A 119 17.19 -9.91 5.95
C PRO A 119 17.67 -8.55 6.47
N GLN A 120 18.94 -8.23 6.32
CA GLN A 120 19.40 -6.84 6.39
C GLN A 120 18.68 -6.02 5.32
N ILE A 121 18.18 -4.85 5.63
CA ILE A 121 17.60 -3.93 4.66
C ILE A 121 18.57 -2.76 4.44
N ILE A 122 18.83 -2.42 3.16
CA ILE A 122 19.63 -1.26 2.79
C ILE A 122 18.82 -0.40 1.82
N LEU A 123 18.55 0.84 2.21
CA LEU A 123 17.88 1.84 1.38
C LEU A 123 18.93 2.75 0.72
N PHE A 124 19.03 2.69 -0.60
CA PHE A 124 19.85 3.60 -1.39
C PHE A 124 19.05 4.81 -1.86
N ILE A 125 19.57 6.01 -1.70
CA ILE A 125 18.94 7.25 -2.16
C ILE A 125 19.97 8.03 -2.97
N ASP A 126 19.76 8.13 -4.28
CA ASP A 126 20.56 8.99 -5.16
C ASP A 126 19.82 10.32 -5.37
N ASN A 127 20.49 11.42 -4.98
CA ASN A 127 19.97 12.79 -4.91
C ASN A 127 18.94 13.01 -3.78
N PHE A 128 19.47 12.98 -2.54
CA PHE A 128 18.68 13.24 -1.33
C PHE A 128 17.97 14.60 -1.32
N THR A 129 18.61 15.66 -1.84
CA THR A 129 17.99 17.00 -1.87
C THR A 129 16.71 17.00 -2.70
N ALA A 130 16.71 16.38 -3.88
CA ALA A 130 15.50 16.27 -4.71
C ALA A 130 14.38 15.49 -4.02
N LEU A 131 14.71 14.42 -3.33
CA LEU A 131 13.74 13.67 -2.52
C LEU A 131 13.14 14.55 -1.42
N LYS A 132 13.98 15.29 -0.68
CA LYS A 132 13.56 16.15 0.41
C LYS A 132 12.62 17.27 -0.06
N ASP A 133 12.97 17.93 -1.15
CA ASP A 133 12.20 19.06 -1.68
C ASP A 133 10.82 18.64 -2.18
N LEU A 134 10.69 17.42 -2.70
CA LEU A 134 9.44 16.91 -3.24
C LEU A 134 8.53 16.26 -2.17
N TYR A 135 9.06 15.62 -1.14
CA TYR A 135 8.27 14.66 -0.34
C TYR A 135 8.38 14.79 1.18
N LEU A 136 9.41 15.44 1.75
CA LEU A 136 9.67 15.38 3.19
C LEU A 136 9.19 16.61 3.98
N GLN A 137 8.16 17.33 3.49
CA GLN A 137 7.73 18.58 4.12
C GLN A 137 6.95 18.42 5.44
N ASP A 138 6.19 17.31 5.63
CA ASP A 138 5.26 17.18 6.76
C ASP A 138 5.54 16.03 7.74
N ASN A 139 6.23 14.97 7.34
CA ASN A 139 6.52 13.81 8.20
C ASN A 139 7.90 13.23 7.84
N ASP A 140 8.85 13.44 8.73
CA ASP A 140 10.23 13.04 8.49
C ASP A 140 10.46 11.55 8.83
N ILE A 141 9.73 10.66 8.13
CA ILE A 141 9.88 9.21 8.26
C ILE A 141 11.32 8.80 7.95
N LEU A 142 11.97 9.44 6.97
CA LEU A 142 13.34 9.13 6.63
C LEU A 142 14.31 9.46 7.79
N LEU A 143 14.06 10.52 8.55
CA LEU A 143 14.85 10.81 9.73
C LEU A 143 14.67 9.73 10.81
N THR A 144 13.47 9.22 10.98
CA THR A 144 13.18 8.10 11.88
C THR A 144 13.94 6.85 11.43
N LEU A 145 13.93 6.53 10.13
CA LEU A 145 14.72 5.44 9.55
C LEU A 145 16.22 5.60 9.85
N CYS A 146 16.77 6.81 9.66
CA CYS A 146 18.18 7.07 9.93
C CYS A 146 18.56 6.94 11.42
N ARG A 147 17.63 7.24 12.35
CA ARG A 147 17.87 7.18 13.80
C ARG A 147 17.68 5.78 14.38
N GLU A 148 16.61 5.11 13.98
CA GLU A 148 16.13 3.90 14.63
C GLU A 148 16.42 2.64 13.80
N GLY A 149 16.58 2.78 12.48
CA GLY A 149 16.72 1.67 11.55
C GLY A 149 17.94 0.80 11.82
N VAL A 150 19.09 1.41 12.11
CA VAL A 150 20.36 0.68 12.31
C VAL A 150 20.22 -0.39 13.40
N SER A 151 19.56 -0.07 14.51
CA SER A 151 19.39 -1.00 15.63
C SER A 151 18.57 -2.25 15.27
N VAL A 152 17.72 -2.14 14.25
CA VAL A 152 16.83 -3.23 13.80
C VAL A 152 17.22 -3.80 12.42
N GLY A 153 18.44 -3.50 11.94
CA GLY A 153 18.98 -4.03 10.69
C GLY A 153 18.42 -3.35 9.43
N ILE A 154 18.17 -2.04 9.52
CA ILE A 154 17.80 -1.19 8.39
C ILE A 154 18.78 -0.03 8.31
N THR A 155 19.54 0.05 7.24
CA THR A 155 20.51 1.12 7.02
C THR A 155 20.19 1.94 5.77
N VAL A 156 20.68 3.18 5.74
CA VAL A 156 20.44 4.13 4.66
C VAL A 156 21.76 4.57 4.07
N VAL A 157 21.87 4.51 2.75
CA VAL A 157 22.98 5.04 1.96
C VAL A 157 22.45 6.20 1.13
N ILE A 158 22.93 7.40 1.39
CA ILE A 158 22.54 8.59 0.62
C ILE A 158 23.66 9.10 -0.23
N ALA A 159 23.34 9.56 -1.44
CA ALA A 159 24.22 10.37 -2.25
C ALA A 159 23.65 11.76 -2.46
N ASN A 160 24.49 12.79 -2.34
CA ASN A 160 24.10 14.17 -2.56
C ASN A 160 25.24 15.00 -3.14
N SER A 161 24.89 16.12 -3.77
CA SER A 161 25.91 16.99 -4.37
C SER A 161 26.63 17.86 -3.35
N GLN A 162 25.96 18.24 -2.27
CA GLN A 162 26.45 19.17 -1.24
C GLN A 162 25.87 18.80 0.14
N THR A 163 26.58 19.13 1.21
CA THR A 163 26.13 18.91 2.59
C THR A 163 24.98 19.83 3.01
N SER A 164 24.89 21.03 2.40
CA SER A 164 23.85 22.03 2.72
C SER A 164 22.43 21.51 2.55
N GLY A 165 22.19 20.64 1.57
CA GLY A 165 20.91 19.99 1.33
C GLY A 165 20.46 19.05 2.45
N LEU A 166 21.40 18.39 3.14
CA LEU A 166 21.10 17.46 4.22
C LEU A 166 20.77 18.19 5.54
N GLY A 167 21.61 19.16 5.91
CA GLY A 167 21.55 19.81 7.21
C GLY A 167 22.02 18.94 8.37
N TYR A 168 22.41 19.55 9.48
CA TYR A 168 22.98 18.87 10.65
C TYR A 168 22.12 17.74 11.22
N LYS A 169 20.80 17.93 11.21
CA LYS A 169 19.80 16.97 11.72
C LYS A 169 19.92 15.58 11.06
N TYR A 170 20.24 15.54 9.78
CA TYR A 170 20.48 14.28 9.04
C TYR A 170 21.92 13.84 9.18
N MET A 171 22.89 14.74 8.94
CA MET A 171 24.31 14.41 8.92
C MET A 171 24.80 13.69 10.18
N SER A 172 24.25 14.06 11.35
CA SER A 172 24.60 13.43 12.63
C SER A 172 24.26 11.94 12.73
N ASN A 173 23.43 11.41 11.84
CA ASN A 173 23.04 9.99 11.82
C ASN A 173 23.87 9.14 10.83
N PHE A 174 24.84 9.74 10.15
CA PHE A 174 25.68 9.05 9.18
C PHE A 174 27.10 8.92 9.73
N ALA A 175 27.44 7.71 10.20
CA ALA A 175 28.74 7.42 10.76
C ALA A 175 29.79 7.13 9.67
N THR A 176 29.39 6.45 8.59
CA THR A 176 30.25 6.21 7.44
C THR A 176 30.13 7.38 6.46
N ARG A 177 31.26 8.00 6.13
CA ARG A 177 31.30 9.21 5.32
C ARG A 177 32.29 9.05 4.19
N ILE A 178 31.84 9.34 2.97
CA ILE A 178 32.61 9.28 1.75
C ILE A 178 32.45 10.62 1.02
N SER A 179 33.52 11.27 0.67
CA SER A 179 33.49 12.49 -0.13
C SER A 179 34.29 12.32 -1.41
N LEU A 180 33.58 12.27 -2.53
CA LEU A 180 34.20 12.40 -3.85
C LEU A 180 34.65 13.85 -4.08
N PHE A 181 35.22 14.14 -5.23
CA PHE A 181 35.63 15.51 -5.55
C PHE A 181 34.44 16.48 -5.42
N CYS A 182 34.68 17.58 -4.69
CA CYS A 182 33.74 18.68 -4.50
C CYS A 182 34.34 19.97 -5.02
N ASN A 183 33.57 20.76 -5.77
CA ASN A 183 34.00 22.05 -6.28
C ASN A 183 34.34 23.03 -5.13
N GLU A 184 33.54 22.98 -4.05
CA GLU A 184 33.71 23.81 -2.87
C GLU A 184 34.56 23.09 -1.81
N PRO A 185 35.75 23.58 -1.47
CA PRO A 185 36.64 22.96 -0.47
C PRO A 185 36.02 22.87 0.93
N SER A 186 35.08 23.74 1.27
CA SER A 186 34.36 23.74 2.54
C SER A 186 33.52 22.49 2.78
N GLU A 187 33.15 21.78 1.72
CA GLU A 187 32.37 20.53 1.81
C GLU A 187 33.17 19.46 2.57
N TYR A 188 34.48 19.34 2.37
CA TYR A 188 35.30 18.34 3.08
C TYR A 188 35.30 18.58 4.59
N SER A 189 35.42 19.85 5.00
CA SER A 189 35.30 20.21 6.42
C SER A 189 33.90 19.98 6.99
N SER A 190 32.89 20.15 6.18
CA SER A 190 31.51 19.87 6.57
C SER A 190 31.26 18.36 6.74
N VAL A 191 31.86 17.50 5.91
CA VAL A 191 31.77 16.06 5.98
C VAL A 191 32.58 15.47 7.12
N PHE A 192 33.88 15.85 7.24
CA PHE A 192 34.85 15.18 8.13
C PHE A 192 35.23 16.02 9.36
N GLY A 193 34.74 17.25 9.49
CA GLY A 193 35.20 18.18 10.52
C GLY A 193 36.53 18.81 10.13
N ALA A 194 37.59 18.71 10.98
CA ALA A 194 38.89 19.27 10.69
C ALA A 194 39.63 18.47 9.61
N CYS A 195 39.24 18.66 8.36
CA CYS A 195 39.87 18.02 7.19
C CYS A 195 40.58 19.06 6.33
N HIS A 196 41.87 18.83 6.07
CA HIS A 196 42.70 19.63 5.17
C HIS A 196 43.03 18.89 3.87
N MET A 197 42.61 17.64 3.73
CA MET A 197 42.83 16.84 2.53
C MET A 197 41.80 17.20 1.47
N ARG A 198 42.19 17.09 0.22
CA ARG A 198 41.35 17.25 -0.95
C ARG A 198 41.73 16.14 -1.94
N PRO A 199 40.77 15.35 -2.44
CA PRO A 199 41.06 14.34 -3.44
C PRO A 199 41.40 15.01 -4.78
N ASP A 200 42.18 14.32 -5.61
CA ASP A 200 42.43 14.76 -6.98
C ASP A 200 41.10 14.91 -7.77
N GLU A 201 41.10 15.84 -8.74
CA GLU A 201 39.97 16.08 -9.63
C GLU A 201 39.86 15.00 -10.71
N VAL A 202 39.62 13.77 -10.23
CA VAL A 202 39.48 12.57 -11.06
C VAL A 202 38.19 11.87 -10.69
N PRO A 203 37.35 11.46 -11.66
CA PRO A 203 36.14 10.69 -11.35
C PRO A 203 36.45 9.44 -10.52
N GLY A 204 35.67 9.23 -9.44
CA GLY A 204 35.86 8.12 -8.51
C GLY A 204 36.94 8.33 -7.45
N ARG A 205 37.75 9.39 -7.53
CA ARG A 205 38.69 9.75 -6.47
C ARG A 205 37.88 10.31 -5.28
N CYS A 206 38.18 9.80 -4.08
CA CYS A 206 37.38 10.16 -2.90
C CYS A 206 38.23 10.17 -1.62
N LEU A 207 37.69 10.83 -0.59
CA LEU A 207 38.17 10.70 0.79
C LEU A 207 37.18 9.79 1.55
N VAL A 208 37.73 8.88 2.36
CA VAL A 208 36.97 7.97 3.22
C VAL A 208 37.55 8.02 4.63
N GLU A 209 36.70 8.12 5.64
CA GLU A 209 37.10 8.02 7.03
C GLU A 209 37.05 6.55 7.49
N VAL A 210 38.17 5.99 7.90
CA VAL A 210 38.27 4.65 8.51
C VAL A 210 39.02 4.80 9.83
N ASP A 211 38.41 4.33 10.92
CA ASP A 211 38.98 4.41 12.27
C ASP A 211 39.51 5.83 12.65
N LYS A 212 38.72 6.85 12.34
CA LYS A 212 38.99 8.28 12.55
C LYS A 212 40.19 8.84 11.74
N THR A 213 40.69 8.08 10.80
CA THR A 213 41.73 8.52 9.86
C THR A 213 41.12 8.68 8.48
N ILE A 214 41.45 9.80 7.83
CA ILE A 214 40.96 10.10 6.48
C ILE A 214 42.00 9.60 5.47
N TYR A 215 41.54 8.77 4.54
CA TYR A 215 42.34 8.22 3.45
C TYR A 215 41.82 8.71 2.11
N GLU A 216 42.75 8.97 1.18
CA GLU A 216 42.40 9.15 -0.22
C GLU A 216 42.30 7.80 -0.90
N CYS A 217 41.20 7.56 -1.60
CA CYS A 217 40.88 6.30 -2.24
C CYS A 217 40.41 6.51 -3.68
N GLN A 218 40.52 5.46 -4.48
CA GLN A 218 39.89 5.36 -5.81
C GLN A 218 38.79 4.33 -5.75
N THR A 219 37.54 4.72 -6.10
CA THR A 219 36.42 3.79 -6.22
C THR A 219 36.57 2.91 -7.45
N PHE A 220 36.04 1.71 -7.39
CA PHE A 220 35.95 0.82 -8.55
C PHE A 220 34.91 1.31 -9.56
N MET A 221 35.07 0.92 -10.80
CA MET A 221 34.04 1.07 -11.81
C MET A 221 33.11 -0.15 -11.71
N ALA A 222 31.85 0.10 -11.37
CA ALA A 222 30.86 -0.96 -11.19
C ALA A 222 30.69 -1.83 -12.45
N PHE A 223 30.63 -1.20 -13.61
CA PHE A 223 30.52 -1.86 -14.91
C PHE A 223 31.45 -1.18 -15.92
N GLU A 224 32.41 -1.95 -16.48
CA GLU A 224 33.34 -1.46 -17.47
C GLU A 224 32.64 -1.06 -18.78
N GLY A 225 33.10 -0.04 -19.44
CA GLY A 225 32.64 0.43 -20.74
C GLY A 225 32.96 1.91 -20.97
N GLU A 226 33.42 2.23 -22.20
CA GLU A 226 33.70 3.60 -22.58
C GLU A 226 32.42 4.43 -22.70
N ARG A 227 31.38 3.82 -23.26
CA ARG A 227 30.06 4.46 -23.45
C ARG A 227 29.07 4.02 -22.38
N GLU A 228 28.19 4.89 -22.01
CA GLU A 228 27.13 4.60 -21.02
C GLU A 228 26.29 3.39 -21.40
N ILE A 229 25.92 3.26 -22.68
CA ILE A 229 25.10 2.13 -23.15
C ILE A 229 25.82 0.77 -22.96
N GLU A 230 27.12 0.72 -23.04
CA GLU A 230 27.89 -0.51 -22.81
C GLU A 230 27.85 -0.91 -21.34
N ARG A 231 27.94 0.07 -20.43
CA ARG A 231 27.82 -0.15 -18.98
C ARG A 231 26.42 -0.62 -18.63
N VAL A 232 25.38 -0.01 -19.19
CA VAL A 232 23.97 -0.43 -18.99
C VAL A 232 23.74 -1.86 -19.48
N GLN A 233 24.27 -2.24 -20.64
CA GLN A 233 24.16 -3.62 -21.15
C GLN A 233 24.84 -4.64 -20.23
N LYS A 234 26.01 -4.29 -19.69
CA LYS A 234 26.72 -5.16 -18.72
C LYS A 234 25.95 -5.26 -17.39
N MET A 235 25.36 -4.18 -16.93
CA MET A 235 24.48 -4.15 -15.74
C MET A 235 23.26 -5.07 -15.95
N GLN A 236 22.56 -4.94 -17.06
CA GLN A 236 21.42 -5.80 -17.39
C GLN A 236 21.81 -7.28 -17.48
N LYS A 237 22.96 -7.58 -18.10
CA LYS A 237 23.51 -8.93 -18.13
C LYS A 237 23.81 -9.45 -16.72
N PHE A 238 24.45 -8.63 -15.88
CA PHE A 238 24.72 -8.96 -14.48
C PHE A 238 23.43 -9.33 -13.73
N VAL A 239 22.36 -8.55 -13.87
CA VAL A 239 21.06 -8.82 -13.26
C VAL A 239 20.53 -10.20 -13.70
N VAL A 240 20.57 -10.49 -15.00
CA VAL A 240 20.10 -11.78 -15.54
C VAL A 240 20.93 -12.95 -15.01
N ASP A 241 22.26 -12.81 -15.00
CA ASP A 241 23.17 -13.89 -14.60
C ASP A 241 23.10 -14.15 -13.09
N THR A 242 23.03 -13.10 -12.27
CA THR A 242 22.87 -13.21 -10.82
C THR A 242 21.53 -13.88 -10.45
N ASN A 243 20.45 -13.52 -11.13
CA ASN A 243 19.14 -14.12 -10.88
C ASN A 243 19.07 -15.62 -11.15
N LYS A 244 19.92 -16.15 -12.07
CA LYS A 244 20.02 -17.60 -12.30
C LYS A 244 20.53 -18.34 -11.07
N GLN A 245 21.42 -17.72 -10.29
CA GLN A 245 21.98 -18.31 -9.07
C GLN A 245 20.95 -18.36 -7.94
N TYR A 246 20.05 -17.36 -7.87
CA TYR A 246 19.06 -17.20 -6.81
C TYR A 246 17.63 -17.57 -7.23
N LYS A 247 17.49 -18.62 -8.08
CA LYS A 247 16.20 -19.07 -8.60
C LYS A 247 15.21 -19.35 -7.48
N GLY A 248 14.07 -18.63 -7.49
CA GLY A 248 13.01 -18.76 -6.48
C GLY A 248 13.24 -17.92 -5.19
N MET A 249 14.37 -17.23 -5.06
CA MET A 249 14.61 -16.30 -3.95
C MET A 249 14.46 -14.86 -4.47
N ARG A 250 13.71 -14.05 -3.74
CA ARG A 250 13.57 -12.62 -4.04
C ARG A 250 13.45 -11.81 -2.77
N ALA A 251 13.93 -10.59 -2.83
CA ALA A 251 13.65 -9.57 -1.82
C ALA A 251 12.14 -9.32 -1.72
N ASN A 252 11.69 -8.93 -0.53
CA ASN A 252 10.30 -8.54 -0.32
C ASN A 252 9.98 -7.31 -1.18
N PRO A 253 8.96 -7.38 -2.06
CA PRO A 253 8.63 -6.26 -2.92
C PRO A 253 8.06 -5.08 -2.12
N ILE A 254 8.24 -3.86 -2.64
CA ILE A 254 7.47 -2.70 -2.15
C ILE A 254 5.99 -3.03 -2.35
N PRO A 255 5.15 -2.94 -1.30
CA PRO A 255 3.72 -3.21 -1.45
C PRO A 255 3.07 -2.27 -2.46
N GLU A 256 2.43 -2.83 -3.49
CA GLU A 256 1.72 -2.06 -4.51
C GLU A 256 0.34 -2.66 -4.77
N ILE A 257 -0.63 -1.79 -5.07
CA ILE A 257 -1.95 -2.26 -5.50
C ILE A 257 -1.85 -2.66 -6.97
N PRO A 258 -2.28 -3.88 -7.36
CA PRO A 258 -2.27 -4.29 -8.75
C PRO A 258 -3.00 -3.30 -9.65
N VAL A 259 -2.46 -3.00 -10.83
CA VAL A 259 -3.11 -2.11 -11.81
C VAL A 259 -4.51 -2.62 -12.16
N LEU A 260 -4.64 -3.94 -12.37
CA LEU A 260 -5.91 -4.64 -12.52
C LEU A 260 -6.15 -5.51 -11.29
N LEU A 261 -7.00 -5.03 -10.38
CA LEU A 261 -7.39 -5.78 -9.19
C LEU A 261 -8.59 -6.68 -9.55
N GLY A 262 -8.34 -7.91 -10.00
CA GLY A 262 -9.39 -8.89 -10.30
C GLY A 262 -9.92 -9.58 -9.04
N GLU A 263 -11.15 -10.14 -9.12
CA GLU A 263 -11.69 -10.94 -8.01
C GLU A 263 -10.87 -12.20 -7.74
N THR A 264 -10.19 -12.77 -8.74
CA THR A 264 -9.26 -13.89 -8.58
C THR A 264 -8.09 -13.53 -7.67
N TYR A 265 -7.53 -12.33 -7.83
CA TYR A 265 -6.47 -11.85 -6.93
C TYR A 265 -6.93 -11.85 -5.47
N ILE A 266 -8.15 -11.41 -5.21
CA ILE A 266 -8.74 -11.42 -3.86
C ILE A 266 -8.89 -12.85 -3.36
N SER A 267 -9.46 -13.73 -4.19
CA SER A 267 -9.67 -15.14 -3.85
C SER A 267 -8.35 -15.86 -3.53
N ASP A 268 -7.35 -15.69 -4.37
CA ASP A 268 -6.08 -16.41 -4.27
C ASP A 268 -5.22 -15.96 -3.09
N ASN A 269 -5.33 -14.66 -2.70
CA ASN A 269 -4.46 -14.09 -1.68
C ASN A 269 -5.13 -13.94 -0.30
N PHE A 270 -6.46 -13.88 -0.23
CA PHE A 270 -7.14 -13.49 1.00
C PHE A 270 -8.28 -14.40 1.45
N ILE A 271 -8.86 -15.26 0.58
CA ILE A 271 -9.89 -16.21 1.03
C ILE A 271 -9.29 -17.20 2.04
N GLY A 272 -10.01 -17.41 3.15
CA GLY A 272 -9.58 -18.30 4.24
C GLY A 272 -8.62 -17.66 5.25
N THR A 273 -8.23 -16.40 5.06
CA THR A 273 -7.36 -15.68 6.01
C THR A 273 -8.12 -14.86 7.04
N TYR A 274 -9.45 -14.81 6.95
CA TYR A 274 -10.32 -14.01 7.82
C TYR A 274 -11.65 -14.73 8.09
N ASP A 275 -12.42 -14.20 9.05
CA ASP A 275 -13.75 -14.68 9.43
C ASP A 275 -14.75 -14.58 8.25
N ASP A 276 -15.49 -15.66 7.97
CA ASP A 276 -16.47 -15.75 6.86
C ASP A 276 -17.53 -14.64 6.89
N LYS A 277 -17.83 -14.05 8.06
CA LYS A 277 -18.81 -12.97 8.21
C LYS A 277 -18.32 -11.60 7.75
N LYS A 278 -17.09 -11.54 7.24
CA LYS A 278 -16.46 -10.36 6.66
C LYS A 278 -16.34 -10.54 5.16
N GLN A 279 -16.53 -9.47 4.43
CA GLN A 279 -16.31 -9.43 2.98
C GLN A 279 -15.27 -8.36 2.64
N ILE A 280 -14.38 -8.64 1.70
CA ILE A 280 -13.41 -7.65 1.24
C ILE A 280 -14.09 -6.69 0.28
N ILE A 281 -14.08 -5.40 0.60
CA ILE A 281 -14.60 -4.33 -0.28
C ILE A 281 -13.59 -3.97 -1.37
N GLY A 282 -12.31 -4.01 -1.03
CA GLY A 282 -11.21 -3.63 -1.91
C GLY A 282 -9.90 -3.56 -1.15
N ILE A 283 -8.87 -3.06 -1.82
CA ILE A 283 -7.56 -2.83 -1.23
C ILE A 283 -7.41 -1.33 -0.91
N SER A 284 -7.04 -1.02 0.32
CA SER A 284 -6.79 0.36 0.76
C SER A 284 -5.58 0.96 0.05
N TYR A 285 -5.71 2.18 -0.47
CA TYR A 285 -4.59 2.95 -1.00
C TYR A 285 -3.59 3.37 0.10
N ASP A 286 -4.07 3.56 1.34
CA ASP A 286 -3.20 3.98 2.44
C ASP A 286 -2.39 2.83 3.03
N THR A 287 -2.94 1.61 3.06
CA THR A 287 -2.32 0.48 3.75
C THR A 287 -1.90 -0.66 2.84
N VAL A 288 -2.29 -0.61 1.55
CA VAL A 288 -2.10 -1.70 0.58
C VAL A 288 -2.56 -3.06 1.16
N SER A 289 -3.62 -3.03 1.94
CA SER A 289 -4.19 -4.18 2.63
C SER A 289 -5.71 -4.24 2.41
N PRO A 290 -6.32 -5.43 2.58
CA PRO A 290 -7.76 -5.58 2.41
C PRO A 290 -8.55 -4.70 3.38
N VAL A 291 -9.59 -4.07 2.88
CA VAL A 291 -10.60 -3.37 3.67
C VAL A 291 -11.83 -4.26 3.77
N PHE A 292 -12.21 -4.56 5.00
CA PHE A 292 -13.29 -5.49 5.29
C PHE A 292 -14.61 -4.77 5.55
N TYR A 293 -15.68 -5.36 5.05
CA TYR A 293 -17.05 -5.08 5.40
C TYR A 293 -17.53 -6.14 6.40
N GLU A 294 -17.90 -5.73 7.59
CA GLU A 294 -18.37 -6.63 8.66
C GLU A 294 -19.91 -6.69 8.66
N ILE A 295 -20.47 -7.71 8.01
CA ILE A 295 -21.92 -7.85 7.80
C ILE A 295 -22.70 -7.86 9.11
N GLN A 296 -22.17 -8.49 10.15
CA GLN A 296 -22.87 -8.58 11.46
C GLN A 296 -22.93 -7.24 12.21
N LYS A 297 -21.99 -6.32 11.97
CA LYS A 297 -22.06 -4.98 12.56
C LYS A 297 -23.12 -4.15 11.88
N ASN A 298 -23.20 -4.25 10.56
CA ASN A 298 -24.15 -3.51 9.75
C ASN A 298 -24.46 -4.32 8.47
N ASN A 299 -25.65 -4.83 8.34
CA ASN A 299 -26.07 -5.64 7.20
C ASN A 299 -26.68 -4.81 6.05
N LEU A 300 -26.50 -3.48 6.06
CA LEU A 300 -26.91 -2.57 5.00
C LEU A 300 -25.68 -1.90 4.38
N LEU A 301 -25.43 -2.14 3.11
CA LEU A 301 -24.39 -1.48 2.32
C LEU A 301 -25.03 -0.61 1.23
N ALA A 302 -24.81 0.70 1.29
CA ALA A 302 -25.27 1.62 0.27
C ALA A 302 -24.13 1.96 -0.73
N ILE A 303 -24.47 2.03 -2.03
CA ILE A 303 -23.52 2.31 -3.10
C ILE A 303 -23.97 3.54 -3.86
N CYS A 304 -23.14 4.57 -3.82
CA CYS A 304 -23.35 5.88 -4.44
C CYS A 304 -22.30 6.16 -5.50
N GLY A 305 -22.59 7.05 -6.43
CA GLY A 305 -21.61 7.56 -7.41
C GLY A 305 -22.20 7.83 -8.78
N GLY A 306 -21.40 8.43 -9.66
CA GLY A 306 -21.78 8.78 -11.02
C GLY A 306 -22.01 7.58 -11.96
N ASP A 307 -22.48 7.85 -13.18
CA ASP A 307 -22.59 6.81 -14.20
C ASP A 307 -21.21 6.29 -14.61
N ASN A 308 -21.13 4.98 -14.88
CA ASN A 308 -19.91 4.26 -15.29
C ASN A 308 -18.72 4.35 -14.29
N SER A 309 -18.97 4.67 -13.04
CA SER A 309 -17.93 4.77 -12.00
C SER A 309 -17.45 3.43 -11.43
N GLY A 310 -18.15 2.32 -11.71
CA GLY A 310 -17.79 0.99 -11.19
C GLY A 310 -18.84 0.34 -10.28
N LYS A 311 -19.94 1.04 -9.91
CA LYS A 311 -20.99 0.55 -9.00
C LYS A 311 -21.51 -0.84 -9.34
N SER A 312 -22.00 -1.03 -10.58
CA SER A 312 -22.58 -2.32 -11.00
C SER A 312 -21.54 -3.44 -11.05
N ASN A 313 -20.28 -3.11 -11.34
CA ASN A 313 -19.18 -4.05 -11.27
C ASN A 313 -18.96 -4.50 -9.83
N PHE A 314 -18.96 -3.58 -8.86
CA PHE A 314 -18.80 -3.91 -7.46
C PHE A 314 -19.96 -4.76 -6.93
N ILE A 315 -21.22 -4.48 -7.34
CA ILE A 315 -22.38 -5.31 -6.95
C ILE A 315 -22.20 -6.75 -7.46
N ARG A 316 -21.73 -6.94 -8.70
CA ARG A 316 -21.42 -8.27 -9.22
C ARG A 316 -20.31 -8.95 -8.42
N TYR A 317 -19.23 -8.23 -8.16
CA TYR A 317 -18.12 -8.73 -7.37
C TYR A 317 -18.55 -9.22 -5.98
N ILE A 318 -19.26 -8.39 -5.18
CA ILE A 318 -19.71 -8.78 -3.85
C ILE A 318 -20.67 -9.99 -3.91
N THR A 319 -21.52 -10.06 -4.94
CA THR A 319 -22.41 -11.20 -5.17
C THR A 319 -21.64 -12.49 -5.43
N HIS A 320 -20.64 -12.45 -6.32
CA HIS A 320 -19.78 -13.60 -6.60
C HIS A 320 -18.99 -14.06 -5.36
N MET A 321 -18.47 -13.11 -4.59
CA MET A 321 -17.76 -13.43 -3.35
C MET A 321 -18.68 -14.10 -2.32
N MET A 322 -19.89 -13.60 -2.15
CA MET A 322 -20.89 -14.20 -1.28
C MET A 322 -21.28 -15.62 -1.73
N GLN A 323 -21.43 -15.84 -3.04
CA GLN A 323 -21.72 -17.17 -3.60
C GLN A 323 -20.56 -18.16 -3.42
N ARG A 324 -19.33 -17.71 -3.46
CA ARG A 324 -18.16 -18.55 -3.21
C ARG A 324 -17.99 -18.91 -1.74
N THR A 325 -18.34 -17.96 -0.86
CA THR A 325 -18.22 -18.15 0.59
C THR A 325 -19.35 -19.00 1.15
N TYR A 326 -20.57 -18.86 0.62
CA TYR A 326 -21.78 -19.50 1.15
C TYR A 326 -22.49 -20.32 0.07
N SER A 327 -22.48 -21.65 0.20
CA SER A 327 -23.08 -22.58 -0.77
C SER A 327 -24.61 -22.44 -0.89
N ASP A 328 -25.28 -22.08 0.22
CA ASP A 328 -26.75 -22.07 0.32
C ASP A 328 -27.31 -20.64 0.31
N ILE A 329 -26.70 -19.74 -0.44
CA ILE A 329 -27.14 -18.35 -0.53
C ILE A 329 -28.36 -18.20 -1.48
N GLU A 330 -29.39 -17.53 -1.02
CA GLU A 330 -30.48 -17.08 -1.88
C GLU A 330 -30.34 -15.60 -2.22
N ILE A 331 -30.47 -15.27 -3.50
CA ILE A 331 -30.22 -13.93 -4.03
C ILE A 331 -31.49 -13.35 -4.67
N PHE A 332 -31.84 -12.14 -4.26
CA PHE A 332 -32.94 -11.36 -4.76
C PHE A 332 -32.43 -10.07 -5.36
N VAL A 333 -32.72 -9.81 -6.65
CA VAL A 333 -32.24 -8.65 -7.38
C VAL A 333 -33.38 -7.84 -7.94
N MET A 334 -33.48 -6.59 -7.50
CA MET A 334 -34.34 -5.56 -8.06
C MET A 334 -33.46 -4.65 -8.90
N ASP A 335 -33.33 -4.93 -10.19
CA ASP A 335 -32.53 -4.13 -11.12
C ASP A 335 -33.38 -3.01 -11.73
N ASN A 336 -32.78 -2.16 -12.53
CA ASN A 336 -33.47 -1.11 -13.26
C ASN A 336 -33.54 -1.41 -14.77
N TYR A 337 -34.21 -0.54 -15.52
CA TYR A 337 -34.39 -0.71 -16.97
C TYR A 337 -33.09 -0.79 -17.78
N LYS A 338 -31.94 -0.31 -17.21
CA LYS A 338 -30.60 -0.41 -17.85
C LYS A 338 -30.03 -1.84 -17.76
N LYS A 339 -30.60 -2.71 -16.95
CA LYS A 339 -30.26 -4.13 -16.79
C LYS A 339 -28.78 -4.42 -16.58
N LYS A 340 -28.08 -3.53 -15.86
CA LYS A 340 -26.61 -3.66 -15.67
C LYS A 340 -26.22 -4.88 -14.81
N LEU A 341 -27.16 -5.52 -14.13
CA LEU A 341 -26.98 -6.72 -13.31
C LEU A 341 -27.57 -7.97 -13.98
N GLU A 342 -27.95 -7.96 -15.27
CA GLU A 342 -28.59 -9.08 -15.96
C GLU A 342 -27.74 -10.37 -15.92
N SER A 343 -26.42 -10.26 -15.86
CA SER A 343 -25.53 -11.43 -15.71
C SER A 343 -25.82 -12.25 -14.44
N LEU A 344 -26.36 -11.64 -13.38
CA LEU A 344 -26.73 -12.32 -12.13
C LEU A 344 -28.02 -13.13 -12.23
N ARG A 345 -28.85 -12.87 -13.25
CA ARG A 345 -30.19 -13.44 -13.38
C ARG A 345 -30.23 -14.97 -13.30
N LYS A 346 -29.23 -15.65 -13.83
CA LYS A 346 -29.19 -17.12 -13.84
C LYS A 346 -28.99 -17.71 -12.44
N ASN A 347 -28.48 -16.95 -11.51
CA ASN A 347 -28.11 -17.39 -10.16
C ASN A 347 -28.96 -16.74 -9.06
N CYS A 348 -30.09 -16.10 -9.44
CA CYS A 348 -30.98 -15.44 -8.51
C CYS A 348 -32.28 -16.22 -8.32
N SER A 349 -32.80 -16.21 -7.11
CA SER A 349 -34.16 -16.69 -6.81
C SER A 349 -35.24 -15.77 -7.41
N VAL A 350 -34.97 -14.45 -7.41
CA VAL A 350 -35.82 -13.43 -8.02
C VAL A 350 -34.94 -12.43 -8.75
N TYR A 351 -35.27 -12.12 -10.00
CA TYR A 351 -34.70 -11.02 -10.77
C TYR A 351 -35.82 -10.18 -11.38
N ASP A 352 -36.06 -9.02 -10.83
CA ASP A 352 -37.14 -8.11 -11.23
C ASP A 352 -36.56 -6.75 -11.68
N VAL A 353 -37.05 -6.24 -12.81
CA VAL A 353 -36.71 -4.94 -13.38
C VAL A 353 -37.80 -3.90 -13.13
N SER A 354 -39.07 -4.36 -12.98
CA SER A 354 -40.20 -3.49 -12.74
C SER A 354 -40.24 -2.92 -11.32
N GLY A 355 -39.67 -3.66 -10.36
CA GLY A 355 -39.77 -3.36 -8.93
C GLY A 355 -41.08 -3.79 -8.28
N GLU A 356 -42.03 -4.39 -9.04
CA GLU A 356 -43.33 -4.82 -8.55
C GLU A 356 -43.25 -5.94 -7.51
N GLN A 357 -42.29 -6.86 -7.68
CA GLN A 357 -42.07 -7.98 -6.76
C GLN A 357 -41.37 -7.58 -5.45
N CYS A 358 -40.80 -6.37 -5.37
CA CYS A 358 -39.98 -5.96 -4.22
C CYS A 358 -40.72 -5.99 -2.89
N LYS A 359 -41.98 -5.54 -2.88
CA LYS A 359 -42.84 -5.55 -1.69
C LYS A 359 -43.04 -6.96 -1.16
N ASP A 360 -43.39 -7.90 -2.03
CA ASP A 360 -43.67 -9.29 -1.65
C ASP A 360 -42.37 -9.97 -1.17
N VAL A 361 -41.23 -9.72 -1.83
CA VAL A 361 -39.93 -10.21 -1.39
C VAL A 361 -39.56 -9.70 -0.01
N LEU A 362 -39.75 -8.40 0.28
CA LEU A 362 -39.51 -7.84 1.60
C LEU A 362 -40.39 -8.44 2.70
N ILE A 363 -41.70 -8.57 2.45
CA ILE A 363 -42.63 -9.12 3.42
C ILE A 363 -42.33 -10.60 3.68
N ASN A 364 -42.11 -11.39 2.64
CA ASN A 364 -41.75 -12.80 2.78
C ASN A 364 -40.44 -13.01 3.52
N LEU A 365 -39.43 -12.18 3.23
CA LEU A 365 -38.14 -12.20 3.91
C LEU A 365 -38.27 -11.79 5.39
N ASP A 366 -39.08 -10.78 5.70
CA ASP A 366 -39.37 -10.36 7.09
C ASP A 366 -40.02 -11.52 7.88
N VAL A 367 -41.03 -12.18 7.31
CA VAL A 367 -41.70 -13.36 7.94
C VAL A 367 -40.71 -14.49 8.18
N TYR A 368 -39.89 -14.83 7.17
CA TYR A 368 -38.86 -15.86 7.30
C TYR A 368 -37.85 -15.54 8.42
N LEU A 369 -37.28 -14.33 8.40
CA LEU A 369 -36.31 -13.89 9.39
C LEU A 369 -36.91 -13.74 10.78
N HIS A 370 -38.19 -13.33 10.88
CA HIS A 370 -38.92 -13.29 12.15
C HIS A 370 -39.00 -14.68 12.80
N ASN A 371 -39.37 -15.70 12.03
CA ASN A 371 -39.43 -17.07 12.55
C ASN A 371 -38.05 -17.57 13.01
N LYS A 372 -37.00 -17.28 12.26
CA LYS A 372 -35.61 -17.60 12.63
C LYS A 372 -35.16 -16.84 13.88
N TYR A 373 -35.53 -15.57 14.00
CA TYR A 373 -35.27 -14.76 15.18
C TYR A 373 -35.94 -15.30 16.44
N GLN A 374 -37.21 -15.78 16.33
CA GLN A 374 -37.92 -16.40 17.45
C GLN A 374 -37.21 -17.69 17.92
N GLN A 375 -36.75 -18.52 16.99
CA GLN A 375 -35.95 -19.72 17.33
C GLN A 375 -34.65 -19.34 18.07
N LEU A 376 -33.93 -18.31 17.57
CA LEU A 376 -32.72 -17.80 18.22
C LEU A 376 -32.97 -17.30 19.65
N VAL A 377 -34.07 -16.55 19.85
CA VAL A 377 -34.49 -16.05 21.17
C VAL A 377 -34.91 -17.18 22.10
N ALA A 378 -35.45 -18.27 21.58
CA ALA A 378 -35.78 -19.48 22.35
C ALA A 378 -34.54 -20.29 22.76
N GLY A 379 -33.37 -19.93 22.28
CA GLY A 379 -32.11 -20.61 22.60
C GLY A 379 -31.74 -21.75 21.66
N ASP A 380 -32.49 -21.90 20.55
CA ASP A 380 -32.17 -22.89 19.53
C ASP A 380 -30.92 -22.49 18.72
N ASP A 381 -30.15 -23.46 18.28
CA ASP A 381 -29.08 -23.24 17.31
C ASP A 381 -29.68 -23.02 15.91
N VAL A 382 -29.61 -21.77 15.44
CA VAL A 382 -30.27 -21.36 14.18
C VAL A 382 -29.29 -21.35 13.04
N ASN A 383 -29.20 -22.45 12.30
CA ASN A 383 -28.55 -22.46 11.00
C ASN A 383 -29.54 -21.93 9.93
N SER A 384 -29.29 -20.73 9.40
CA SER A 384 -30.11 -20.15 8.33
C SER A 384 -29.26 -19.92 7.08
N ALA A 385 -29.80 -20.32 5.92
CA ALA A 385 -29.19 -19.97 4.63
C ALA A 385 -29.05 -18.46 4.47
N TRP A 386 -27.94 -18.03 3.87
CA TRP A 386 -27.70 -16.62 3.60
C TRP A 386 -28.75 -16.04 2.64
N LYS A 387 -29.14 -14.81 2.91
CA LYS A 387 -30.07 -14.04 2.07
C LYS A 387 -29.33 -12.76 1.61
N LEU A 388 -29.23 -12.58 0.30
CA LEU A 388 -28.67 -11.37 -0.31
C LEU A 388 -29.77 -10.64 -1.06
N LEU A 389 -30.16 -9.47 -0.58
CA LEU A 389 -31.13 -8.60 -1.23
C LEU A 389 -30.39 -7.42 -1.89
N ILE A 390 -30.47 -7.31 -3.21
CA ILE A 390 -29.91 -6.24 -4.00
C ILE A 390 -31.03 -5.38 -4.56
N ILE A 391 -31.06 -4.10 -4.21
CA ILE A 391 -32.00 -3.12 -4.76
C ILE A 391 -31.19 -2.07 -5.52
N ASN A 392 -31.17 -2.17 -6.85
CA ASN A 392 -30.44 -1.32 -7.78
C ASN A 392 -31.36 -0.42 -8.60
N ASN A 393 -32.48 0.01 -8.01
CA ASN A 393 -33.54 0.76 -8.66
C ASN A 393 -34.06 1.87 -7.74
N GLU A 394 -33.94 3.13 -8.16
CA GLU A 394 -34.36 4.29 -7.38
C GLU A 394 -35.87 4.37 -7.19
N ASP A 395 -36.68 3.93 -8.18
CA ASP A 395 -38.13 3.93 -8.09
C ASP A 395 -38.61 2.98 -6.98
N VAL A 396 -37.90 1.87 -6.78
CA VAL A 396 -38.15 0.93 -5.69
C VAL A 396 -37.95 1.56 -4.31
N PHE A 397 -37.00 2.47 -4.15
CA PHE A 397 -36.80 3.18 -2.88
C PHE A 397 -37.99 4.06 -2.51
N GLN A 398 -38.63 4.70 -3.51
CA GLN A 398 -39.83 5.48 -3.29
C GLN A 398 -41.01 4.56 -2.95
N THR A 399 -41.18 3.47 -3.67
CA THR A 399 -42.25 2.46 -3.44
C THR A 399 -42.16 1.91 -2.01
N ILE A 400 -40.98 1.48 -1.57
CA ILE A 400 -40.78 0.98 -0.19
C ILE A 400 -41.07 2.07 0.85
N SER A 401 -40.60 3.31 0.61
CA SER A 401 -40.83 4.41 1.54
C SER A 401 -42.30 4.83 1.64
N GLY A 402 -43.07 4.66 0.57
CA GLY A 402 -44.52 4.97 0.50
C GLY A 402 -45.42 3.89 1.06
N ASP A 403 -44.96 2.65 1.16
CA ASP A 403 -45.77 1.51 1.66
C ASP A 403 -45.37 1.18 3.10
N LYS A 404 -46.32 1.30 4.03
CA LYS A 404 -46.09 1.08 5.47
C LYS A 404 -45.60 -0.34 5.80
N ALA A 405 -46.13 -1.36 5.10
CA ALA A 405 -45.74 -2.75 5.36
C ALA A 405 -44.34 -3.05 4.82
N ALA A 406 -44.05 -2.64 3.60
CA ALA A 406 -42.72 -2.80 3.00
C ALA A 406 -41.65 -2.05 3.78
N LEU A 407 -41.90 -0.81 4.23
CA LEU A 407 -40.98 -0.04 5.03
C LEU A 407 -40.74 -0.67 6.41
N ALA A 408 -41.78 -1.19 7.07
CA ALA A 408 -41.65 -1.91 8.34
C ALA A 408 -40.81 -3.19 8.17
N ALA A 409 -41.09 -3.98 7.14
CA ALA A 409 -40.32 -5.18 6.81
C ALA A 409 -38.82 -4.81 6.55
N PHE A 410 -38.56 -3.79 5.75
CA PHE A 410 -37.20 -3.31 5.49
C PHE A 410 -36.45 -2.90 6.77
N LYS A 411 -37.10 -2.10 7.65
CA LYS A 411 -36.54 -1.69 8.95
C LYS A 411 -36.25 -2.88 9.87
N ASN A 412 -37.12 -3.88 9.89
CA ASN A 412 -36.91 -5.11 10.66
C ASN A 412 -35.69 -5.88 10.15
N ILE A 413 -35.56 -6.04 8.82
CA ILE A 413 -34.45 -6.78 8.18
C ILE A 413 -33.10 -6.16 8.53
N ILE A 414 -32.97 -4.83 8.43
CA ILE A 414 -31.68 -4.14 8.68
C ILE A 414 -31.41 -3.85 10.15
N GLY A 415 -32.44 -3.81 11.00
CA GLY A 415 -32.32 -3.48 12.42
C GLY A 415 -32.41 -4.73 13.31
N LYS A 416 -33.60 -5.30 13.40
CA LYS A 416 -33.92 -6.38 14.32
C LYS A 416 -33.20 -7.69 13.98
N TYR A 417 -33.10 -8.02 12.66
CA TYR A 417 -32.53 -9.28 12.19
C TYR A 417 -31.10 -9.21 11.69
N LYS A 418 -30.36 -8.15 12.01
CA LYS A 418 -28.96 -7.98 11.59
C LYS A 418 -28.01 -9.10 12.05
N MET A 419 -28.38 -9.84 13.10
CA MET A 419 -27.61 -10.98 13.61
C MET A 419 -27.86 -12.28 12.83
N LEU A 420 -28.89 -12.31 11.98
CA LEU A 420 -29.17 -13.42 11.10
C LEU A 420 -28.37 -13.26 9.78
N ASN A 421 -28.28 -14.33 9.01
CA ASN A 421 -27.51 -14.38 7.77
C ASN A 421 -28.21 -13.60 6.63
N VAL A 422 -28.23 -12.27 6.71
CA VAL A 422 -28.86 -11.39 5.70
C VAL A 422 -27.97 -10.19 5.40
N LEU A 423 -27.80 -9.89 4.11
CA LEU A 423 -27.14 -8.69 3.62
C LEU A 423 -28.08 -7.96 2.65
N VAL A 424 -28.23 -6.66 2.84
CA VAL A 424 -28.95 -5.75 1.94
C VAL A 424 -27.95 -4.81 1.25
N VAL A 425 -27.95 -4.81 -0.08
CA VAL A 425 -27.13 -3.92 -0.90
C VAL A 425 -28.02 -2.96 -1.66
N LEU A 426 -27.91 -1.68 -1.40
CA LEU A 426 -28.62 -0.62 -2.14
C LEU A 426 -27.70 -0.04 -3.19
N GLY A 427 -27.92 -0.37 -4.46
CA GLY A 427 -27.22 0.19 -5.60
C GLY A 427 -27.86 1.48 -6.09
N ASN A 428 -27.09 2.33 -6.79
CA ASN A 428 -27.57 3.59 -7.35
C ASN A 428 -28.25 4.54 -6.34
N VAL A 429 -27.83 4.51 -5.08
CA VAL A 429 -28.32 5.49 -4.10
C VAL A 429 -27.90 6.89 -4.55
N PRO A 430 -28.83 7.86 -4.68
CA PRO A 430 -28.49 9.21 -5.07
C PRO A 430 -27.51 9.87 -4.10
N ASN A 431 -26.44 10.44 -4.62
CA ASN A 431 -25.52 11.25 -3.84
C ASN A 431 -26.09 12.68 -3.67
N ALA A 432 -27.16 12.79 -2.91
CA ALA A 432 -27.88 14.04 -2.70
C ALA A 432 -28.11 14.29 -1.21
N GLN A 433 -28.24 15.56 -0.85
CA GLN A 433 -28.59 15.95 0.52
C GLN A 433 -29.99 15.41 0.87
N VAL A 434 -30.11 14.76 2.01
CA VAL A 434 -31.39 14.27 2.50
C VAL A 434 -32.17 15.44 3.06
N VAL A 435 -33.19 15.89 2.31
CA VAL A 435 -34.06 17.02 2.66
C VAL A 435 -35.40 16.55 3.26
N TYR A 436 -36.17 17.48 3.79
CA TYR A 436 -37.53 17.20 4.25
C TYR A 436 -38.38 16.64 3.12
N GLY A 437 -39.10 15.54 3.36
CA GLY A 437 -39.90 14.84 2.34
C GLY A 437 -39.14 13.83 1.48
N ALA A 438 -37.82 13.68 1.66
CA ALA A 438 -37.07 12.62 0.99
C ALA A 438 -37.56 11.23 1.42
N PRO A 439 -37.47 10.21 0.53
CA PRO A 439 -37.78 8.82 0.87
C PRO A 439 -37.07 8.37 2.15
N GLU A 440 -37.79 7.66 3.01
CA GLU A 440 -37.29 7.22 4.32
C GLU A 440 -36.00 6.38 4.22
N ILE A 441 -35.85 5.60 3.14
CA ILE A 441 -34.64 4.83 2.87
C ILE A 441 -33.40 5.71 2.84
N TYR A 442 -33.46 6.93 2.31
CA TYR A 442 -32.30 7.84 2.27
C TYR A 442 -31.87 8.30 3.66
N LYS A 443 -32.84 8.50 4.58
CA LYS A 443 -32.52 8.79 5.97
C LYS A 443 -31.85 7.60 6.65
N ILE A 444 -32.36 6.40 6.41
CA ILE A 444 -31.79 5.16 6.92
C ILE A 444 -30.34 4.99 6.43
N VAL A 445 -30.07 5.23 5.15
CA VAL A 445 -28.71 5.18 4.59
C VAL A 445 -27.80 6.22 5.26
N LYS A 446 -28.27 7.45 5.41
CA LYS A 446 -27.52 8.51 6.09
C LYS A 446 -27.16 8.13 7.54
N GLU A 447 -28.11 7.57 8.26
CA GLU A 447 -27.94 7.15 9.66
C GLU A 447 -27.06 5.90 9.80
N SER A 448 -27.15 4.96 8.85
CA SER A 448 -26.32 3.74 8.86
C SER A 448 -24.84 4.03 8.70
N ARG A 449 -24.48 5.13 8.01
CA ARG A 449 -23.09 5.52 7.71
C ARG A 449 -22.25 4.34 7.23
N ASN A 450 -22.77 3.58 6.27
CA ASN A 450 -22.11 2.44 5.66
C ASN A 450 -22.26 2.54 4.14
N ILE A 451 -21.38 3.33 3.53
CA ILE A 451 -21.54 3.81 2.16
C ILE A 451 -20.25 3.58 1.38
N LEU A 452 -20.39 2.97 0.21
CA LEU A 452 -19.33 2.92 -0.78
C LEU A 452 -19.57 4.00 -1.84
N LEU A 453 -18.77 5.05 -1.82
CA LEU A 453 -18.91 6.23 -2.67
C LEU A 453 -17.92 6.16 -3.84
N PHE A 454 -18.42 5.96 -5.06
CA PHE A 454 -17.68 6.00 -6.32
C PHE A 454 -17.66 7.42 -6.90
N ASP A 455 -17.18 8.37 -6.14
CA ASP A 455 -17.06 9.78 -6.48
C ASP A 455 -16.01 10.45 -5.58
N ASN A 456 -15.59 11.66 -5.90
CA ASN A 456 -14.71 12.45 -5.05
C ASN A 456 -15.42 12.84 -3.73
N LEU A 457 -14.66 12.91 -2.64
CA LEU A 457 -15.23 13.23 -1.33
C LEU A 457 -15.83 14.64 -1.23
N ASP A 458 -15.29 15.60 -1.99
CA ASP A 458 -15.83 16.97 -2.09
C ASP A 458 -17.22 16.99 -2.70
N ASN A 459 -17.59 15.99 -3.49
CA ASN A 459 -18.92 15.84 -4.07
C ASN A 459 -19.90 15.11 -3.13
N CYS A 460 -19.43 14.56 -1.99
CA CYS A 460 -20.27 13.80 -1.08
C CYS A 460 -21.35 14.71 -0.45
N LYS A 461 -22.62 14.38 -0.72
CA LYS A 461 -23.78 15.13 -0.21
C LYS A 461 -24.68 14.28 0.71
N ILE A 462 -24.58 12.97 0.64
CA ILE A 462 -25.45 12.05 1.39
C ILE A 462 -25.09 12.00 2.87
N VAL A 463 -23.81 12.13 3.20
CA VAL A 463 -23.28 12.21 4.58
C VAL A 463 -22.27 13.34 4.70
N ASP A 464 -22.17 13.91 5.91
CA ASP A 464 -21.18 14.91 6.19
C ASP A 464 -19.82 14.25 6.42
N VAL A 465 -18.81 14.62 5.62
CA VAL A 465 -17.42 14.20 5.74
C VAL A 465 -16.58 15.36 6.27
N SER A 466 -15.71 15.10 7.25
CA SER A 466 -14.91 16.17 7.83
C SER A 466 -13.96 16.79 6.79
N LEU A 467 -13.79 18.11 6.84
CA LEU A 467 -12.91 18.84 5.92
C LEU A 467 -11.46 18.35 5.97
N THR A 468 -11.02 17.83 7.10
CA THR A 468 -9.68 17.24 7.24
C THR A 468 -9.53 15.99 6.37
N ILE A 469 -10.53 15.11 6.36
CA ILE A 469 -10.54 13.91 5.52
C ILE A 469 -10.60 14.30 4.04
N VAL A 470 -11.47 15.25 3.67
CA VAL A 470 -11.59 15.76 2.29
C VAL A 470 -10.25 16.33 1.81
N ARG A 471 -9.59 17.17 2.63
CA ARG A 471 -8.30 17.77 2.26
C ARG A 471 -7.18 16.75 2.05
N ARG A 472 -7.17 15.65 2.81
CA ARG A 472 -6.18 14.56 2.64
C ARG A 472 -6.40 13.75 1.37
N ASN A 473 -7.63 13.72 0.83
CA ASN A 473 -8.03 12.87 -0.28
C ASN A 473 -8.42 13.68 -1.54
N LYS A 474 -7.62 14.66 -1.91
CA LYS A 474 -7.88 15.54 -3.08
C LYS A 474 -7.65 14.90 -4.44
N LYS A 475 -6.98 13.74 -4.52
CA LYS A 475 -6.77 13.07 -5.81
C LYS A 475 -8.10 12.60 -6.39
N LYS A 476 -8.27 12.82 -7.70
CA LYS A 476 -9.44 12.39 -8.46
C LYS A 476 -9.65 10.88 -8.31
N VAL A 477 -10.90 10.48 -8.16
CA VAL A 477 -11.31 9.07 -8.14
C VAL A 477 -11.39 8.57 -9.57
N GLU A 478 -10.69 7.50 -9.87
CA GLU A 478 -10.73 6.82 -11.16
C GLU A 478 -11.85 5.76 -11.17
N THR A 479 -12.18 5.24 -12.37
CA THR A 479 -13.17 4.16 -12.49
C THR A 479 -12.70 2.93 -11.72
N GLY A 480 -13.54 2.46 -10.79
CA GLY A 480 -13.21 1.33 -9.90
C GLY A 480 -12.59 1.73 -8.57
N ASP A 481 -12.24 3.01 -8.39
CA ASP A 481 -11.89 3.54 -7.07
C ASP A 481 -13.15 3.99 -6.34
N ALA A 482 -13.13 3.85 -5.01
CA ALA A 482 -14.21 4.31 -4.17
C ALA A 482 -13.70 4.78 -2.80
N PHE A 483 -14.53 5.55 -2.10
CA PHE A 483 -14.37 5.80 -0.67
C PHE A 483 -15.37 4.95 0.11
N TYR A 484 -14.85 4.13 1.01
CA TYR A 484 -15.69 3.42 1.97
C TYR A 484 -15.84 4.26 3.25
N LEU A 485 -17.06 4.74 3.44
CA LEU A 485 -17.46 5.55 4.59
C LEU A 485 -18.18 4.65 5.58
N VAL A 486 -17.58 4.43 6.75
CA VAL A 486 -18.14 3.58 7.81
C VAL A 486 -18.02 4.28 9.16
N GLY A 487 -19.15 4.59 9.79
CA GLY A 487 -19.16 5.38 11.02
C GLY A 487 -18.46 6.74 10.81
N ASN A 488 -17.35 6.96 11.50
CA ASN A 488 -16.52 8.17 11.37
C ASN A 488 -15.24 7.93 10.56
N GLU A 489 -15.03 6.72 10.06
CA GLU A 489 -13.84 6.34 9.29
C GLU A 489 -14.11 6.48 7.79
N CYS A 490 -13.04 6.69 7.03
CA CYS A 490 -13.07 6.82 5.58
C CYS A 490 -11.81 6.17 5.00
N PHE A 491 -12.02 5.17 4.14
CA PHE A 491 -10.94 4.45 3.45
C PHE A 491 -11.04 4.69 1.94
N LYS A 492 -9.96 5.17 1.31
CA LYS A 492 -9.87 5.14 -0.14
C LYS A 492 -9.48 3.73 -0.56
N VAL A 493 -10.29 3.10 -1.40
CA VAL A 493 -10.11 1.71 -1.83
C VAL A 493 -10.15 1.56 -3.34
N LYS A 494 -9.35 0.65 -3.85
CA LYS A 494 -9.51 0.11 -5.20
C LYS A 494 -10.43 -1.10 -5.11
N THR A 495 -11.57 -1.06 -5.82
CA THR A 495 -12.51 -2.16 -5.81
C THR A 495 -12.15 -3.22 -6.86
N PRO A 496 -12.38 -4.52 -6.58
CA PRO A 496 -12.06 -5.57 -7.53
C PRO A 496 -12.96 -5.57 -8.77
N ILE A 497 -12.40 -6.03 -9.88
CA ILE A 497 -13.12 -6.25 -11.13
C ILE A 497 -13.75 -7.64 -11.06
N ALA A 498 -15.09 -7.71 -11.18
CA ALA A 498 -15.82 -8.96 -11.27
C ALA A 498 -15.50 -9.70 -12.57
N ILE A 499 -15.40 -11.02 -12.51
CA ILE A 499 -15.33 -11.88 -13.70
C ILE A 499 -16.70 -11.78 -14.43
N GLN A 500 -16.66 -11.72 -15.76
CA GLN A 500 -17.88 -11.63 -16.58
C GLN A 500 -18.57 -12.97 -16.69
#